data_af9dc92bc7de7e54be3f0d935f899aee
#
_entry.id   af9dc92bc7de7e54be3f0d935f899aee
#
_cell.length_a   1.000
_cell.length_b   1.000
_cell.length_c   1.000
_cell.angle_alpha   90.00
_cell.angle_beta   90.00
_cell.angle_gamma   90.00
#
_symmetry.space_group_name_H-M   'P 1'
#
loop_
_entity.id
_entity.type
_entity.pdbx_description
1 polymer ?
#
loop_
_entity_poly.entity_id
_entity_poly.type
_entity_poly.pdbx_seq_one_letter_code
_entity_poly.pdbx_strand_id
1 'polypeptide(L)'
;LEVVTLEDHSVPLVTIELAVRNGSFTEPPELNGLSHLYEHMFFKANRAIANAEQYLQKIGQLGIAYNATTREEVVHYYFTTTSPNLRTAMNFMRDASRHPLFDKGEFEPERQVVIGEIDRNESNPYYYLNLEMTNRLYYKYPSRKNPLGNRQTVSAATTDMMRLIQSRYYVPNNSALIVTGDVQFEEIFKMAQELFADWPRRDRDPF
;
A
#
# COMPACT_ATOMS: atom_id res chain seq x y z
N LEU A 1 9.88 13.14 0.09
CA LEU A 1 8.76 12.64 0.89
C LEU A 1 8.06 13.84 1.52
N GLU A 2 6.77 13.97 1.28
CA GLU A 2 5.93 14.88 2.03
C GLU A 2 5.67 14.28 3.42
N VAL A 3 5.74 15.10 4.47
CA VAL A 3 5.47 14.66 5.84
C VAL A 3 4.39 15.56 6.43
N VAL A 4 3.30 14.98 6.87
CA VAL A 4 2.15 15.67 7.47
C VAL A 4 1.95 15.14 8.88
N THR A 5 1.71 15.99 9.86
CA THR A 5 1.44 15.59 11.24
C THR A 5 0.29 16.39 11.83
N LEU A 6 -0.48 15.71 12.67
CA LEU A 6 -1.54 16.31 13.48
C LEU A 6 -1.46 15.76 14.91
N GLU A 7 -1.20 16.65 15.87
CA GLU A 7 -1.10 16.30 17.28
C GLU A 7 -2.48 16.19 17.93
N ASP A 8 -2.72 15.11 18.64
CA ASP A 8 -3.89 14.89 19.50
C ASP A 8 -3.47 14.02 20.70
N HIS A 9 -3.34 14.66 21.86
CA HIS A 9 -2.92 14.01 23.11
C HIS A 9 -4.09 13.50 23.96
N SER A 10 -5.28 13.41 23.41
CA SER A 10 -6.48 12.96 24.15
C SER A 10 -6.41 11.48 24.55
N VAL A 11 -5.72 10.66 23.77
CA VAL A 11 -5.46 9.24 24.04
C VAL A 11 -4.05 8.86 23.60
N PRO A 12 -3.37 7.90 24.26
CA PRO A 12 -1.99 7.53 23.94
C PRO A 12 -1.92 6.62 22.70
N LEU A 13 -2.52 7.04 21.60
CA LEU A 13 -2.54 6.33 20.32
C LEU A 13 -1.93 7.18 19.21
N VAL A 14 -1.27 6.50 18.28
CA VAL A 14 -0.70 7.11 17.08
C VAL A 14 -1.13 6.31 15.85
N THR A 15 -1.43 7.00 14.77
CA THR A 15 -1.62 6.40 13.45
C THR A 15 -0.53 6.89 12.50
N ILE A 16 0.13 5.96 11.85
CA ILE A 16 1.16 6.18 10.84
C ILE A 16 0.58 5.71 9.51
N GLU A 17 0.44 6.61 8.56
CA GLU A 17 -0.06 6.31 7.24
C GLU A 17 0.99 6.64 6.18
N LEU A 18 1.16 5.75 5.22
CA LEU A 18 1.86 6.00 3.97
C LEU A 18 0.82 6.04 2.84
N ALA A 19 0.65 7.20 2.24
CA ALA A 19 -0.17 7.38 1.05
C ALA A 19 0.74 7.44 -0.18
N VAL A 20 0.46 6.63 -1.20
CA VAL A 20 1.24 6.56 -2.44
C VAL A 20 0.31 6.86 -3.61
N ARG A 21 0.68 7.81 -4.48
CA ARG A 21 -0.05 8.07 -5.73
C ARG A 21 0.13 6.90 -6.68
N ASN A 22 -0.71 5.91 -6.51
CA ASN A 22 -0.78 4.68 -7.27
C ASN A 22 -2.22 4.17 -7.24
N GLY A 23 -2.62 3.33 -8.17
CA GLY A 23 -3.97 2.79 -8.24
C GLY A 23 -4.39 2.51 -9.67
N SER A 24 -5.64 2.12 -9.90
CA SER A 24 -6.08 1.71 -11.23
C SER A 24 -5.98 2.80 -12.29
N PHE A 25 -6.01 4.07 -11.89
CA PHE A 25 -5.85 5.20 -12.80
C PHE A 25 -4.43 5.26 -13.43
N THR A 26 -3.41 4.87 -12.69
CA THR A 26 -2.01 4.92 -13.11
C THR A 26 -1.54 3.66 -13.82
N GLU A 27 -2.32 2.58 -13.74
CA GLU A 27 -1.99 1.30 -14.36
C GLU A 27 -2.24 1.30 -15.86
N PRO A 28 -1.28 0.92 -16.70
CA PRO A 28 -1.57 0.55 -18.07
C PRO A 28 -2.44 -0.73 -18.10
N PRO A 29 -3.13 -1.02 -19.21
CA PRO A 29 -4.07 -2.16 -19.28
C PRO A 29 -3.48 -3.50 -18.86
N GLU A 30 -2.22 -3.74 -19.16
CA GLU A 30 -1.48 -4.97 -18.85
C GLU A 30 -1.12 -5.13 -17.35
N LEU A 31 -1.24 -4.06 -16.56
CA LEU A 31 -0.98 -4.06 -15.11
C LEU A 31 -2.26 -3.85 -14.28
N ASN A 32 -3.45 -3.94 -14.91
CA ASN A 32 -4.69 -3.64 -14.22
C ASN A 32 -4.96 -4.58 -13.04
N GLY A 33 -5.11 -4.01 -11.84
CA GLY A 33 -5.30 -4.72 -10.57
C GLY A 33 -4.01 -5.06 -9.84
N LEU A 34 -2.85 -4.75 -10.40
CA LEU A 34 -1.59 -5.11 -9.76
C LEU A 34 -1.19 -4.14 -8.64
N SER A 35 -1.74 -2.93 -8.59
CA SER A 35 -1.62 -2.05 -7.42
C SER A 35 -2.32 -2.64 -6.19
N HIS A 36 -3.46 -3.29 -6.39
CA HIS A 36 -4.18 -4.00 -5.34
C HIS A 36 -3.41 -5.26 -4.90
N LEU A 37 -2.91 -6.06 -5.84
CA LEU A 37 -2.06 -7.20 -5.49
C LEU A 37 -0.77 -6.76 -4.76
N TYR A 38 -0.20 -5.60 -5.15
CA TYR A 38 0.92 -5.02 -4.42
C TYR A 38 0.55 -4.63 -2.99
N GLU A 39 -0.66 -4.11 -2.77
CA GLU A 39 -1.19 -3.82 -1.43
C GLU A 39 -1.15 -5.06 -0.54
N HIS A 40 -1.61 -6.21 -1.05
CA HIS A 40 -1.55 -7.49 -0.33
C HIS A 40 -0.11 -7.90 0.00
N MET A 41 0.82 -7.69 -0.94
CA MET A 41 2.24 -8.02 -0.74
C MET A 41 2.97 -7.08 0.22
N PHE A 42 2.42 -5.90 0.50
CA PHE A 42 3.00 -4.94 1.45
C PHE A 42 3.10 -5.51 2.88
N PHE A 43 2.15 -6.36 3.26
CA PHE A 43 2.07 -6.99 4.58
C PHE A 43 2.77 -8.37 4.65
N LYS A 44 3.74 -8.61 3.77
CA LYS A 44 4.49 -9.87 3.67
C LYS A 44 5.97 -9.66 4.04
N ALA A 45 6.80 -10.60 3.67
CA ALA A 45 8.24 -10.55 3.91
C ALA A 45 8.88 -9.26 3.39
N ASN A 46 9.77 -8.69 4.19
CA ASN A 46 10.58 -7.55 3.84
C ASN A 46 12.00 -7.73 4.42
N ARG A 47 12.89 -6.77 4.18
CA ARG A 47 14.28 -6.85 4.63
C ARG A 47 14.46 -7.16 6.12
N ALA A 48 13.56 -6.69 6.97
CA ALA A 48 13.63 -6.86 8.42
C ALA A 48 12.84 -8.07 8.92
N ILE A 49 11.97 -8.65 8.11
CA ILE A 49 11.02 -9.72 8.48
C ILE A 49 11.00 -10.76 7.38
N ALA A 50 11.38 -11.99 7.73
CA ALA A 50 11.64 -13.04 6.77
C ALA A 50 10.39 -13.63 6.08
N ASN A 51 9.22 -13.56 6.72
CA ASN A 51 7.96 -14.12 6.20
C ASN A 51 6.73 -13.50 6.85
N ALA A 52 5.54 -13.78 6.28
CA ALA A 52 4.25 -13.28 6.76
C ALA A 52 3.92 -13.71 8.19
N GLU A 53 4.32 -14.89 8.63
CA GLU A 53 4.08 -15.36 10.01
C GLU A 53 4.82 -14.47 11.02
N GLN A 54 6.11 -14.21 10.78
CA GLN A 54 6.89 -13.29 11.61
C GLN A 54 6.35 -11.85 11.54
N TYR A 55 5.79 -11.46 10.38
CA TYR A 55 5.13 -10.17 10.21
C TYR A 55 3.94 -10.05 11.16
N LEU A 56 3.03 -11.02 11.14
CA LEU A 56 1.85 -11.05 12.02
C LEU A 56 2.22 -11.16 13.50
N GLN A 57 3.24 -11.95 13.83
CA GLN A 57 3.75 -12.04 15.19
C GLN A 57 4.27 -10.69 15.71
N LYS A 58 5.02 -9.96 14.88
CA LYS A 58 5.55 -8.64 15.23
C LYS A 58 4.44 -7.61 15.41
N ILE A 59 3.47 -7.59 14.52
CA ILE A 59 2.26 -6.75 14.62
C ILE A 59 1.52 -7.02 15.94
N GLY A 60 1.30 -8.30 16.29
CA GLY A 60 0.65 -8.68 17.54
C GLY A 60 1.44 -8.24 18.77
N GLN A 61 2.76 -8.39 18.77
CA GLN A 61 3.64 -7.96 19.87
C GLN A 61 3.60 -6.44 20.11
N LEU A 62 3.44 -5.66 19.04
CA LEU A 62 3.37 -4.19 19.10
C LEU A 62 1.94 -3.65 19.28
N GLY A 63 0.94 -4.53 19.34
CA GLY A 63 -0.46 -4.11 19.40
C GLY A 63 -0.86 -3.24 18.20
N ILE A 64 -0.32 -3.50 17.01
CA ILE A 64 -0.61 -2.73 15.81
C ILE A 64 -1.93 -3.21 15.20
N ALA A 65 -2.91 -2.31 15.10
CA ALA A 65 -4.00 -2.44 14.17
C ALA A 65 -3.55 -1.89 12.81
N TYR A 66 -3.75 -2.65 11.74
CA TYR A 66 -3.30 -2.27 10.40
C TYR A 66 -4.36 -2.55 9.34
N ASN A 67 -4.33 -1.78 8.29
CA ASN A 67 -5.08 -2.04 7.07
C ASN A 67 -4.45 -1.28 5.90
N ALA A 68 -4.98 -1.51 4.71
CA ALA A 68 -4.69 -0.73 3.52
C ALA A 68 -5.93 -0.60 2.63
N THR A 69 -5.86 0.26 1.66
CA THR A 69 -6.93 0.47 0.68
C THR A 69 -6.35 0.93 -0.64
N THR A 70 -6.61 0.19 -1.69
CA THR A 70 -6.30 0.60 -3.07
C THR A 70 -7.53 1.24 -3.70
N ARG A 71 -7.36 2.48 -4.18
CA ARG A 71 -8.37 3.21 -4.93
C ARG A 71 -7.86 3.51 -6.36
N GLU A 72 -8.58 4.36 -7.06
CA GLU A 72 -8.24 4.70 -8.44
C GLU A 72 -6.92 5.48 -8.54
N GLU A 73 -6.65 6.38 -7.60
CA GLU A 73 -5.54 7.35 -7.67
C GLU A 73 -4.53 7.25 -6.52
N VAL A 74 -4.86 6.47 -5.47
CA VAL A 74 -4.05 6.39 -4.27
C VAL A 74 -4.17 5.02 -3.60
N VAL A 75 -3.04 4.55 -3.06
CA VAL A 75 -2.99 3.41 -2.13
C VAL A 75 -2.57 3.95 -0.76
N HIS A 76 -3.32 3.60 0.26
CA HIS A 76 -3.08 3.96 1.65
C HIS A 76 -2.71 2.72 2.45
N TYR A 77 -1.66 2.83 3.27
CA TYR A 77 -1.24 1.82 4.25
C TYR A 77 -1.20 2.49 5.61
N TYR A 78 -1.85 1.94 6.61
CA TYR A 78 -1.81 2.53 7.94
C TYR A 78 -1.62 1.53 9.06
N PHE A 79 -0.88 1.97 10.07
CA PHE A 79 -0.66 1.30 11.34
C PHE A 79 -1.12 2.20 12.48
N THR A 80 -1.99 1.68 13.34
CA THR A 80 -2.38 2.35 14.57
C THR A 80 -1.84 1.54 15.75
N THR A 81 -1.13 2.20 16.66
CA THR A 81 -0.56 1.59 17.86
C THR A 81 -0.48 2.61 19.01
N THR A 82 0.05 2.21 20.16
CA THR A 82 0.28 3.12 21.26
C THR A 82 1.50 4.01 21.03
N SER A 83 1.48 5.24 21.53
CA SER A 83 2.56 6.24 21.34
C SER A 83 3.97 5.75 21.75
N PRO A 84 4.17 4.93 22.79
CA PRO A 84 5.49 4.36 23.09
C PRO A 84 6.06 3.47 21.96
N ASN A 85 5.22 2.91 21.11
CA ASN A 85 5.64 2.06 19.99
C ASN A 85 5.90 2.82 18.68
N LEU A 86 5.71 4.15 18.66
CA LEU A 86 5.80 5.00 17.48
C LEU A 86 7.07 4.72 16.64
N ARG A 87 8.26 4.81 17.24
CA ARG A 87 9.52 4.61 16.51
C ARG A 87 9.62 3.21 15.89
N THR A 88 9.16 2.19 16.61
CA THR A 88 9.18 0.82 16.10
C THR A 88 8.22 0.65 14.93
N ALA A 89 7.01 1.22 15.02
CA ALA A 89 6.02 1.18 13.95
C ALA A 89 6.46 2.00 12.72
N MET A 90 7.17 3.14 12.93
CA MET A 90 7.79 3.91 11.85
C MET A 90 8.88 3.11 11.10
N ASN A 91 9.73 2.38 11.82
CA ASN A 91 10.69 1.46 11.19
C ASN A 91 9.99 0.37 10.39
N PHE A 92 8.90 -0.16 10.94
CA PHE A 92 8.10 -1.18 10.29
C PHE A 92 7.49 -0.68 8.97
N MET A 93 6.90 0.53 8.96
CA MET A 93 6.40 1.20 7.76
C MET A 93 7.50 1.41 6.72
N ARG A 94 8.68 1.90 7.16
CA ARG A 94 9.85 2.09 6.29
C ARG A 94 10.26 0.79 5.60
N ASP A 95 10.41 -0.30 6.34
CA ASP A 95 10.92 -1.56 5.79
C ASP A 95 9.89 -2.22 4.87
N ALA A 96 8.60 -2.14 5.20
CA ALA A 96 7.53 -2.63 4.34
C ALA A 96 7.44 -1.86 3.02
N SER A 97 7.57 -0.53 3.06
CA SER A 97 7.44 0.32 1.87
C SER A 97 8.67 0.30 0.96
N ARG A 98 9.87 0.21 1.55
CA ARG A 98 11.13 0.39 0.81
C ARG A 98 11.81 -0.92 0.40
N HIS A 99 11.57 -1.98 1.16
CA HIS A 99 12.36 -3.20 1.05
C HIS A 99 11.51 -4.48 1.07
N PRO A 100 10.36 -4.55 0.35
CA PRO A 100 9.60 -5.80 0.21
C PRO A 100 10.45 -6.83 -0.53
N LEU A 101 10.34 -8.10 -0.16
CA LEU A 101 11.10 -9.19 -0.78
C LEU A 101 10.37 -9.78 -2.00
N PHE A 102 9.04 -9.74 -2.03
CA PHE A 102 8.21 -10.40 -3.04
C PHE A 102 8.59 -11.88 -3.19
N ASP A 103 8.68 -12.58 -2.05
CA ASP A 103 8.97 -14.01 -2.04
C ASP A 103 7.92 -14.79 -2.84
N LYS A 104 8.36 -15.73 -3.68
CA LYS A 104 7.46 -16.51 -4.53
C LYS A 104 6.51 -17.40 -3.73
N GLY A 105 6.96 -17.93 -2.61
CA GLY A 105 6.14 -18.77 -1.72
C GLY A 105 5.01 -18.00 -1.06
N GLU A 106 5.15 -16.69 -0.88
CA GLU A 106 4.10 -15.79 -0.38
C GLU A 106 3.27 -15.18 -1.50
N PHE A 107 3.89 -14.90 -2.65
CA PHE A 107 3.24 -14.26 -3.79
C PHE A 107 2.17 -15.16 -4.43
N GLU A 108 2.48 -16.44 -4.66
CA GLU A 108 1.55 -17.35 -5.33
C GLU A 108 0.25 -17.57 -4.55
N PRO A 109 0.26 -17.86 -3.23
CA PRO A 109 -0.97 -17.93 -2.45
C PRO A 109 -1.74 -16.61 -2.45
N GLU A 110 -1.05 -15.47 -2.32
CA GLU A 110 -1.71 -14.16 -2.23
C GLU A 110 -2.39 -13.77 -3.54
N ARG A 111 -1.78 -14.10 -4.67
CA ARG A 111 -2.42 -13.96 -5.98
C ARG A 111 -3.75 -14.74 -6.06
N GLN A 112 -3.81 -15.93 -5.48
CA GLN A 112 -5.05 -16.71 -5.40
C GLN A 112 -6.09 -16.07 -4.47
N VAL A 113 -5.67 -15.42 -3.40
CA VAL A 113 -6.57 -14.64 -2.52
C VAL A 113 -7.24 -13.51 -3.32
N VAL A 114 -6.47 -12.72 -4.07
CA VAL A 114 -7.01 -11.63 -4.92
C VAL A 114 -7.96 -12.18 -6.00
N ILE A 115 -7.63 -13.34 -6.62
CA ILE A 115 -8.55 -14.01 -7.56
C ILE A 115 -9.86 -14.40 -6.86
N GLY A 116 -9.80 -14.92 -5.64
CA GLY A 116 -10.98 -15.23 -4.84
C GLY A 116 -11.82 -13.99 -4.48
N GLU A 117 -11.21 -12.83 -4.34
CA GLU A 117 -11.92 -11.56 -4.16
C GLU A 117 -12.64 -11.13 -5.43
N ILE A 118 -12.01 -11.32 -6.60
CA ILE A 118 -12.66 -11.12 -7.90
C ILE A 118 -13.89 -12.01 -8.00
N ASP A 119 -13.75 -13.32 -7.69
CA ASP A 119 -14.87 -14.29 -7.72
C ASP A 119 -16.03 -13.85 -6.83
N ARG A 120 -15.72 -13.39 -5.63
CA ARG A 120 -16.72 -12.91 -4.67
C ARG A 120 -17.45 -11.66 -5.19
N ASN A 121 -16.74 -10.72 -5.79
CA ASN A 121 -17.34 -9.54 -6.37
C ASN A 121 -18.19 -9.89 -7.60
N GLU A 122 -17.71 -10.76 -8.49
CA GLU A 122 -18.41 -11.25 -9.66
C GLU A 122 -19.70 -12.02 -9.32
N SER A 123 -19.79 -12.60 -8.12
CA SER A 123 -21.02 -13.26 -7.64
C SER A 123 -22.16 -12.29 -7.31
N ASN A 124 -21.87 -10.99 -7.20
CA ASN A 124 -22.84 -9.95 -6.94
C ASN A 124 -23.34 -9.33 -8.26
N PRO A 125 -24.63 -9.41 -8.59
CA PRO A 125 -25.19 -8.82 -9.83
C PRO A 125 -24.92 -7.32 -9.98
N TYR A 126 -24.89 -6.58 -8.89
CA TYR A 126 -24.61 -5.14 -8.92
C TYR A 126 -23.15 -4.82 -9.30
N TYR A 127 -22.23 -5.76 -9.15
CA TYR A 127 -20.86 -5.58 -9.60
C TYR A 127 -20.79 -5.33 -11.12
N TYR A 128 -21.45 -6.17 -11.92
CA TYR A 128 -21.48 -6.02 -13.37
C TYR A 128 -22.22 -4.76 -13.81
N LEU A 129 -23.31 -4.41 -13.11
CA LEU A 129 -24.02 -3.16 -13.37
C LEU A 129 -23.10 -1.95 -13.17
N ASN A 130 -22.40 -1.89 -12.04
CA ASN A 130 -21.48 -0.80 -11.72
C ASN A 130 -20.29 -0.76 -12.68
N LEU A 131 -19.72 -1.91 -13.03
CA LEU A 131 -18.61 -2.03 -13.98
C LEU A 131 -19.01 -1.48 -15.36
N GLU A 132 -20.16 -1.92 -15.87
CA GLU A 132 -20.66 -1.50 -17.18
C GLU A 132 -21.05 -0.01 -17.17
N MET A 133 -21.64 0.47 -16.10
CA MET A 133 -21.96 1.90 -15.93
C MET A 133 -20.67 2.74 -15.93
N THR A 134 -19.65 2.34 -15.20
CA THR A 134 -18.35 3.02 -15.15
C THR A 134 -17.70 3.06 -16.54
N ASN A 135 -17.67 1.93 -17.24
CA ASN A 135 -17.11 1.83 -18.59
C ASN A 135 -17.81 2.77 -19.58
N ARG A 136 -19.14 2.92 -19.48
CA ARG A 136 -19.93 3.80 -20.35
C ARG A 136 -19.80 5.27 -19.97
N LEU A 137 -19.78 5.58 -18.68
CA LEU A 137 -19.61 6.97 -18.21
C LEU A 137 -18.22 7.50 -18.55
N TYR A 138 -17.20 6.67 -18.40
CA TYR A 138 -15.80 7.03 -18.57
C TYR A 138 -15.18 6.45 -19.85
N TYR A 139 -15.96 6.24 -20.91
CA TYR A 139 -15.46 5.65 -22.16
C TYR A 139 -14.29 6.43 -22.79
N LYS A 140 -14.17 7.74 -22.53
CA LYS A 140 -13.03 8.58 -22.94
C LYS A 140 -11.84 8.49 -21.99
N TYR A 141 -12.00 7.88 -20.84
CA TYR A 141 -11.02 7.77 -19.78
C TYR A 141 -10.87 6.32 -19.33
N PRO A 142 -10.31 5.44 -20.18
CA PRO A 142 -10.22 4.00 -19.92
C PRO A 142 -9.33 3.66 -18.71
N SER A 143 -8.58 4.65 -18.17
CA SER A 143 -7.86 4.55 -16.91
C SER A 143 -8.77 4.52 -15.67
N ARG A 144 -10.01 4.99 -15.78
CA ARG A 144 -11.03 4.93 -14.71
C ARG A 144 -11.63 3.51 -14.60
N LYS A 145 -10.78 2.55 -14.33
CA LYS A 145 -11.15 1.13 -14.20
C LYS A 145 -11.16 0.69 -12.74
N ASN A 146 -11.76 -0.47 -12.51
CA ASN A 146 -11.86 -1.05 -11.18
C ASN A 146 -10.45 -1.32 -10.58
N PRO A 147 -10.15 -0.83 -9.36
CA PRO A 147 -8.90 -1.13 -8.67
C PRO A 147 -8.65 -2.62 -8.41
N LEU A 148 -9.71 -3.42 -8.27
CA LEU A 148 -9.60 -4.87 -8.12
C LEU A 148 -8.94 -5.55 -9.33
N GLY A 149 -8.99 -4.90 -10.51
CA GLY A 149 -8.45 -5.44 -11.75
C GLY A 149 -9.34 -6.49 -12.38
N ASN A 150 -8.72 -7.36 -13.15
CA ASN A 150 -9.40 -8.47 -13.79
C ASN A 150 -8.61 -9.77 -13.63
N ARG A 151 -9.31 -10.90 -13.74
CA ARG A 151 -8.75 -12.24 -13.56
C ARG A 151 -7.54 -12.51 -14.47
N GLN A 152 -7.59 -12.07 -15.73
CA GLN A 152 -6.54 -12.35 -16.69
C GLN A 152 -5.21 -11.70 -16.28
N THR A 153 -5.23 -10.40 -15.95
CA THR A 153 -4.02 -9.65 -15.54
C THR A 153 -3.48 -10.14 -14.19
N VAL A 154 -4.37 -10.37 -13.20
CA VAL A 154 -3.97 -10.87 -11.89
C VAL A 154 -3.39 -12.28 -11.99
N SER A 155 -3.98 -13.18 -12.79
CA SER A 155 -3.44 -14.55 -12.98
C SER A 155 -2.09 -14.55 -13.69
N ALA A 156 -1.82 -13.59 -14.57
CA ALA A 156 -0.56 -13.44 -15.28
C ALA A 156 0.50 -12.67 -14.47
N ALA A 157 0.15 -12.14 -13.28
CA ALA A 157 1.05 -11.34 -12.47
C ALA A 157 2.30 -12.10 -12.03
N THR A 158 3.42 -11.40 -11.97
CA THR A 158 4.73 -11.92 -11.56
C THR A 158 5.36 -11.03 -10.49
N THR A 159 6.32 -11.58 -9.76
CA THR A 159 7.10 -10.81 -8.78
C THR A 159 7.91 -9.68 -9.44
N ASP A 160 8.29 -9.82 -10.71
CA ASP A 160 8.99 -8.76 -11.46
C ASP A 160 8.05 -7.58 -11.76
N MET A 161 6.76 -7.84 -12.01
CA MET A 161 5.75 -6.79 -12.11
C MET A 161 5.55 -6.06 -10.78
N MET A 162 5.62 -6.75 -9.64
CA MET A 162 5.61 -6.12 -8.32
C MET A 162 6.83 -5.19 -8.13
N ARG A 163 8.03 -5.64 -8.53
CA ARG A 163 9.24 -4.80 -8.52
C ARG A 163 9.14 -3.59 -9.45
N LEU A 164 8.49 -3.76 -10.60
CA LEU A 164 8.23 -2.67 -11.53
C LEU A 164 7.31 -1.60 -10.89
N ILE A 165 6.21 -2.01 -10.26
CA ILE A 165 5.30 -1.12 -9.54
C ILE A 165 6.04 -0.40 -8.41
N GLN A 166 6.80 -1.14 -7.59
CA GLN A 166 7.61 -0.56 -6.54
C GLN A 166 8.55 0.52 -7.07
N SER A 167 9.34 0.20 -8.09
CA SER A 167 10.33 1.12 -8.64
C SER A 167 9.70 2.35 -9.29
N ARG A 168 8.47 2.23 -9.78
CA ARG A 168 7.76 3.30 -10.47
C ARG A 168 7.03 4.23 -9.51
N TYR A 169 6.34 3.70 -8.51
CA TYR A 169 5.41 4.47 -7.69
C TYR A 169 5.85 4.65 -6.24
N TYR A 170 6.58 3.70 -5.65
CA TYR A 170 7.00 3.74 -4.26
C TYR A 170 8.32 4.49 -4.11
N VAL A 171 8.25 5.79 -4.34
CA VAL A 171 9.37 6.74 -4.28
C VAL A 171 8.98 7.96 -3.45
N PRO A 172 9.92 8.66 -2.79
CA PRO A 172 9.58 9.69 -1.82
C PRO A 172 8.84 10.89 -2.43
N ASN A 173 9.15 11.27 -3.66
CA ASN A 173 8.45 12.38 -4.34
C ASN A 173 7.07 12.01 -4.92
N ASN A 174 6.61 10.79 -4.70
CA ASN A 174 5.28 10.29 -5.06
C ASN A 174 4.50 9.78 -3.85
N SER A 175 5.03 10.00 -2.64
CA SER A 175 4.46 9.47 -1.39
C SER A 175 4.35 10.56 -0.33
N ALA A 176 3.34 10.42 0.54
CA ALA A 176 3.20 11.22 1.75
C ALA A 176 3.20 10.29 2.98
N LEU A 177 3.94 10.69 4.00
CA LEU A 177 3.93 10.08 5.33
C LEU A 177 3.08 10.95 6.24
N ILE A 178 2.00 10.40 6.76
CA ILE A 178 1.04 11.09 7.62
C ILE A 178 1.10 10.45 8.99
N VAL A 179 1.39 11.23 10.04
CA VAL A 179 1.45 10.73 11.42
C VAL A 179 0.56 11.58 12.31
N THR A 180 -0.42 10.94 12.93
CA THR A 180 -1.42 11.63 13.75
C THR A 180 -1.61 10.97 15.10
N GLY A 181 -2.04 11.74 16.10
CA GLY A 181 -2.32 11.25 17.44
C GLY A 181 -1.38 11.82 18.50
N ASP A 182 -1.04 11.01 19.50
CA ASP A 182 -0.18 11.40 20.63
C ASP A 182 1.29 11.47 20.21
N VAL A 183 1.62 12.55 19.49
CA VAL A 183 2.94 12.83 18.91
C VAL A 183 3.31 14.29 19.08
N GLN A 184 4.62 14.58 18.98
CA GLN A 184 5.15 15.95 18.87
C GLN A 184 5.67 16.14 17.42
N PHE A 185 5.25 17.18 16.73
CA PHE A 185 5.56 17.36 15.30
C PHE A 185 7.07 17.46 15.03
N GLU A 186 7.86 18.11 15.91
CA GLU A 186 9.31 18.19 15.75
C GLU A 186 9.96 16.79 15.81
N GLU A 187 9.48 15.94 16.71
CA GLU A 187 9.97 14.56 16.82
C GLU A 187 9.64 13.75 15.56
N ILE A 188 8.43 13.90 15.00
CA ILE A 188 8.03 13.24 13.77
C ILE A 188 8.91 13.67 12.59
N PHE A 189 9.16 14.98 12.40
CA PHE A 189 10.01 15.45 11.30
C PHE A 189 11.44 14.94 11.45
N LYS A 190 12.01 14.98 12.66
CA LYS A 190 13.33 14.40 12.94
C LYS A 190 13.39 12.92 12.63
N MET A 191 12.40 12.16 13.10
CA MET A 191 12.30 10.71 12.87
C MET A 191 12.14 10.39 11.39
N ALA A 192 11.29 11.12 10.68
CA ALA A 192 11.11 10.96 9.24
C ALA A 192 12.41 11.23 8.47
N GLN A 193 13.15 12.27 8.85
CA GLN A 193 14.45 12.55 8.27
C GLN A 193 15.46 11.44 8.55
N GLU A 194 15.55 10.93 9.78
CA GLU A 194 16.44 9.81 10.13
C GLU A 194 16.12 8.52 9.34
N LEU A 195 14.85 8.21 9.14
CA LEU A 195 14.42 6.94 8.58
C LEU A 195 14.27 6.92 7.05
N PHE A 196 14.04 8.08 6.43
CA PHE A 196 13.69 8.18 5.02
C PHE A 196 14.61 9.10 4.20
N ALA A 197 15.62 9.77 4.79
CA ALA A 197 16.50 10.68 4.04
C ALA A 197 17.28 9.99 2.92
N ASP A 198 17.62 8.72 3.10
CA ASP A 198 18.32 7.90 2.12
C ASP A 198 17.39 7.21 1.09
N TRP A 199 16.09 7.52 1.12
CA TRP A 199 15.15 6.99 0.11
C TRP A 199 15.35 7.75 -1.21
N PRO A 200 15.80 7.06 -2.27
CA PRO A 200 16.20 7.75 -3.50
C PRO A 200 14.99 8.35 -4.21
N ARG A 201 15.07 9.63 -4.52
CA ARG A 201 14.08 10.33 -5.34
C ARG A 201 14.16 9.84 -6.78
N ARG A 202 13.03 9.85 -7.47
CA ARG A 202 12.97 9.63 -8.91
C ARG A 202 13.18 10.96 -9.66
N ASP A 203 13.92 10.95 -10.78
CA ASP A 203 14.20 12.15 -11.59
C ASP A 203 12.96 12.68 -12.32
N ARG A 204 11.97 11.81 -12.54
CA ARG A 204 10.71 12.17 -13.19
C ARG A 204 9.53 11.85 -12.27
N ASP A 205 8.52 12.72 -12.31
CA ASP A 205 7.22 12.42 -11.71
C ASP A 205 6.67 11.13 -12.35
N PRO A 206 6.19 10.16 -11.58
CA PRO A 206 5.59 8.94 -12.12
C PRO A 206 4.27 9.18 -12.87
N PHE A 207 3.68 10.37 -12.80
CA PHE A 207 2.50 10.82 -13.55
C PHE A 207 2.84 11.71 -14.73
#